data_056379c80ca6ec7ec976d5561adae950
#
_entry.id   056379c80ca6ec7ec976d5561adae950
#
_cell.length_a   1.000
_cell.length_b   1.000
_cell.length_c   1.000
_cell.angle_alpha   90.00
_cell.angle_beta   90.00
_cell.angle_gamma   90.00
#
_symmetry.space_group_name_H-M   'P 1'
#
loop_
_entity.id
_entity.type
_entity.pdbx_description
1 polymer ?
#
loop_
_entity_poly.entity_id
_entity_poly.type
_entity_poly.pdbx_seq_one_letter_code
_entity_poly.pdbx_strand_id
1 'polypeptide(L)'
;MRLLFFAAWWGRDGDGLDAMVDEVAASGYDGIETFVPADPTERRRLATAIQRAGLVCIAHQYEADGADATCRHQLAENLRRAGDLAPILVNSHTGRDFWPSDRIDPLLDVALEAEAVLGVEVLHETHRSRFPYSAAVTAGYLERRPDLRLTADLSHWACVSETLLEDQADLLDAALGRSHHTHLRVGSAQTAQVPDPAHPRWRRELDTHVDWWRRIRDHLGAAGRESMTLTCEVGPPPYMPVDDRSGAPQSDFRAQNVWLREHVRAALDADGQPGSSAP
;
A
#
# COMPACT_ATOMS: atom_id res chain seq x y z
N MET A 1 -9.23 -15.37 9.09
CA MET A 1 -7.99 -14.57 8.84
C MET A 1 -8.10 -13.28 9.63
N ARG A 2 -7.06 -12.86 10.34
CA ARG A 2 -7.02 -11.58 11.07
C ARG A 2 -6.74 -10.43 10.10
N LEU A 3 -7.53 -9.35 10.14
CA LEU A 3 -7.31 -8.13 9.38
C LEU A 3 -6.54 -7.13 10.26
N LEU A 4 -5.40 -6.64 9.77
CA LEU A 4 -4.56 -5.65 10.43
C LEU A 4 -4.61 -4.35 9.62
N PHE A 5 -5.13 -3.29 10.22
CA PHE A 5 -5.29 -2.00 9.56
C PHE A 5 -4.21 -1.02 9.97
N PHE A 6 -3.58 -0.42 8.98
CA PHE A 6 -2.51 0.57 9.15
C PHE A 6 -2.98 1.95 8.68
N ALA A 7 -2.48 2.98 9.33
CA ALA A 7 -2.59 4.35 8.83
C ALA A 7 -1.36 4.70 7.99
N ALA A 8 -1.56 5.33 6.85
CA ALA A 8 -0.47 5.94 6.09
C ALA A 8 0.04 7.19 6.81
N TRP A 9 1.35 7.39 6.83
CA TRP A 9 2.01 8.54 7.47
C TRP A 9 1.75 9.88 6.77
N TRP A 10 1.66 9.85 5.46
CA TRP A 10 1.60 11.07 4.67
C TRP A 10 0.34 11.91 4.92
N GLY A 11 0.51 13.24 4.91
CA GLY A 11 -0.54 14.14 5.36
C GLY A 11 -0.67 14.27 6.88
N ARG A 12 0.21 13.60 7.67
CA ARG A 12 0.27 13.66 9.14
C ARG A 12 1.61 14.20 9.65
N ASP A 13 2.58 14.38 8.77
CA ASP A 13 3.97 14.77 9.04
C ASP A 13 4.12 16.20 9.60
N GLY A 14 3.11 17.06 9.41
CA GLY A 14 3.12 18.43 9.92
C GLY A 14 3.07 18.56 11.44
N ASP A 15 2.62 17.53 12.15
CA ASP A 15 2.43 17.56 13.61
C ASP A 15 3.65 17.02 14.38
N GLY A 16 4.68 16.55 13.68
CA GLY A 16 5.88 15.92 14.23
C GLY A 16 5.69 14.44 14.55
N LEU A 17 6.82 13.71 14.69
CA LEU A 17 6.82 12.24 14.74
C LEU A 17 6.00 11.65 15.90
N ASP A 18 6.13 12.19 17.10
CA ASP A 18 5.42 11.66 18.27
C ASP A 18 3.90 11.89 18.16
N ALA A 19 3.49 13.11 17.77
CA ALA A 19 2.08 13.45 17.61
C ALA A 19 1.41 12.63 16.51
N MET A 20 2.11 12.39 15.40
CA MET A 20 1.65 11.50 14.33
C MET A 20 1.38 10.08 14.84
N VAL A 21 2.30 9.51 15.60
CA VAL A 21 2.16 8.15 16.16
C VAL A 21 1.04 8.10 17.18
N ASP A 22 0.94 9.10 18.07
CA ASP A 22 -0.10 9.18 19.09
C ASP A 22 -1.50 9.34 18.46
N GLU A 23 -1.64 10.13 17.36
CA GLU A 23 -2.89 10.24 16.59
C GLU A 23 -3.30 8.88 15.97
N VAL A 24 -2.36 8.16 15.37
CA VAL A 24 -2.62 6.85 14.75
C VAL A 24 -3.11 5.86 15.81
N ALA A 25 -2.43 5.81 16.97
CA ALA A 25 -2.84 4.93 18.08
C ALA A 25 -4.23 5.30 18.61
N ALA A 26 -4.49 6.59 18.84
CA ALA A 26 -5.79 7.08 19.31
C ALA A 26 -6.93 6.82 18.31
N SER A 27 -6.61 6.75 17.02
CA SER A 27 -7.57 6.43 15.94
C SER A 27 -7.90 4.94 15.83
N GLY A 28 -7.29 4.07 16.64
CA GLY A 28 -7.61 2.64 16.70
C GLY A 28 -7.10 1.81 15.51
N TYR A 29 -5.98 2.22 14.90
CA TYR A 29 -5.24 1.40 13.94
C TYR A 29 -4.37 0.36 14.65
N ASP A 30 -4.14 -0.77 14.00
CA ASP A 30 -3.22 -1.81 14.50
C ASP A 30 -1.74 -1.40 14.29
N GLY A 31 -1.48 -0.52 13.33
CA GLY A 31 -0.13 -0.08 12.99
C GLY A 31 -0.07 1.18 12.14
N ILE A 32 1.16 1.51 11.79
CA ILE A 32 1.47 2.64 10.90
C ILE A 32 2.35 2.17 9.74
N GLU A 33 2.01 2.60 8.54
CA GLU A 33 2.92 2.55 7.39
C GLU A 33 3.61 3.89 7.26
N THR A 34 4.94 3.91 7.41
CA THR A 34 5.69 5.15 7.58
C THR A 34 6.98 5.19 6.78
N PHE A 35 7.37 6.40 6.41
CA PHE A 35 8.67 6.66 5.82
C PHE A 35 9.81 6.27 6.79
N VAL A 36 11.01 6.11 6.23
CA VAL A 36 12.22 5.77 6.98
C VAL A 36 13.09 7.02 7.07
N PRO A 37 13.16 7.72 8.22
CA PRO A 37 13.98 8.91 8.35
C PRO A 37 15.45 8.65 7.99
N ALA A 38 16.06 9.55 7.23
CA ALA A 38 17.48 9.46 6.88
C ALA A 38 18.38 9.71 8.12
N ASP A 39 17.97 10.62 9.00
CA ASP A 39 18.68 10.90 10.24
C ASP A 39 18.51 9.73 11.24
N PRO A 40 19.61 9.14 11.75
CA PRO A 40 19.54 8.00 12.66
C PRO A 40 18.94 8.34 14.03
N THR A 41 18.93 9.61 14.45
CA THR A 41 18.32 10.04 15.70
C THR A 41 16.81 10.12 15.57
N GLU A 42 16.32 10.70 14.48
CA GLU A 42 14.90 10.73 14.15
C GLU A 42 14.36 9.32 13.94
N ARG A 43 15.10 8.45 13.28
CA ARG A 43 14.72 7.05 13.04
C ARG A 43 14.57 6.28 14.36
N ARG A 44 15.52 6.43 15.31
CA ARG A 44 15.40 5.84 16.65
C ARG A 44 14.22 6.43 17.44
N ARG A 45 13.98 7.75 17.33
CA ARG A 45 12.83 8.41 17.96
C ARG A 45 11.52 7.85 17.44
N LEU A 46 11.38 7.71 16.11
CA LEU A 46 10.19 7.14 15.47
C LEU A 46 9.97 5.68 15.91
N ALA A 47 11.01 4.83 15.86
CA ALA A 47 10.93 3.45 16.32
C ALA A 47 10.48 3.35 17.78
N THR A 48 11.03 4.19 18.67
CA THR A 48 10.65 4.25 20.09
C THR A 48 9.20 4.69 20.27
N ALA A 49 8.74 5.69 19.51
CA ALA A 49 7.36 6.17 19.56
C ALA A 49 6.36 5.08 19.12
N ILE A 50 6.63 4.40 18.00
CA ILE A 50 5.82 3.28 17.50
C ILE A 50 5.73 2.16 18.53
N GLN A 51 6.87 1.75 19.10
CA GLN A 51 6.92 0.72 20.13
C GLN A 51 6.14 1.13 21.40
N ARG A 52 6.32 2.37 21.90
CA ARG A 52 5.60 2.91 23.06
C ARG A 52 4.10 2.89 22.85
N ALA A 53 3.65 3.22 21.63
CA ALA A 53 2.23 3.23 21.26
C ALA A 53 1.64 1.82 21.06
N GLY A 54 2.46 0.77 21.07
CA GLY A 54 2.03 -0.61 20.81
C GLY A 54 1.59 -0.85 19.35
N LEU A 55 2.02 0.02 18.44
CA LEU A 55 1.70 -0.10 17.01
C LEU A 55 2.66 -1.04 16.29
N VAL A 56 2.14 -1.72 15.27
CA VAL A 56 2.95 -2.48 14.30
C VAL A 56 3.48 -1.54 13.22
N CYS A 57 4.70 -1.77 12.71
CA CYS A 57 5.30 -0.94 11.69
C CYS A 57 5.33 -1.64 10.32
N ILE A 58 4.93 -0.92 9.28
CA ILE A 58 5.31 -1.17 7.89
C ILE A 58 6.24 -0.02 7.48
N ALA A 59 7.44 -0.34 6.99
CA ALA A 59 8.36 0.67 6.50
C ALA A 59 8.11 0.95 5.02
N HIS A 60 8.02 2.23 4.64
CA HIS A 60 7.80 2.64 3.26
C HIS A 60 9.07 3.26 2.67
N GLN A 61 9.65 2.59 1.67
CA GLN A 61 10.78 3.08 0.88
C GLN A 61 10.26 3.70 -0.43
N TYR A 62 10.47 5.00 -0.67
CA TYR A 62 9.98 5.71 -1.87
C TYR A 62 11.03 6.60 -2.56
N GLU A 63 12.26 6.68 -2.03
CA GLU A 63 13.27 7.69 -2.39
C GLU A 63 14.45 7.15 -3.24
N ALA A 64 14.28 6.08 -4.02
CA ALA A 64 15.38 5.53 -4.81
C ALA A 64 15.10 5.69 -6.33
N ASP A 65 15.42 6.86 -6.89
CA ASP A 65 15.15 7.16 -8.30
C ASP A 65 16.29 7.90 -9.05
N GLY A 66 17.51 7.80 -8.57
CA GLY A 66 18.70 8.36 -9.21
C GLY A 66 19.16 7.61 -10.47
N ALA A 67 20.37 7.90 -10.95
CA ALA A 67 21.03 7.13 -12.01
C ALA A 67 21.35 5.70 -11.53
N ASP A 68 21.50 4.73 -12.47
CA ASP A 68 21.51 3.29 -12.19
C ASP A 68 22.31 2.82 -10.96
N ALA A 69 23.61 3.11 -10.91
CA ALA A 69 24.44 2.69 -9.78
C ALA A 69 24.04 3.44 -8.48
N THR A 70 23.70 4.72 -8.59
CA THR A 70 23.26 5.55 -7.46
C THR A 70 21.93 5.05 -6.95
N CYS A 71 20.96 4.73 -7.83
CA CYS A 71 19.66 4.22 -7.47
C CYS A 71 19.75 2.89 -6.72
N ARG A 72 20.56 1.95 -7.21
CA ARG A 72 20.79 0.66 -6.52
C ARG A 72 21.37 0.84 -5.13
N HIS A 73 22.38 1.71 -5.00
CA HIS A 73 22.99 2.01 -3.71
C HIS A 73 22.00 2.67 -2.74
N GLN A 74 21.23 3.65 -3.23
CA GLN A 74 20.18 4.29 -2.42
C GLN A 74 19.12 3.30 -1.97
N LEU A 75 18.64 2.43 -2.87
CA LEU A 75 17.66 1.41 -2.52
C LEU A 75 18.20 0.48 -1.44
N ALA A 76 19.40 -0.07 -1.61
CA ALA A 76 20.02 -0.94 -0.63
C ALA A 76 20.18 -0.26 0.75
N GLU A 77 20.61 1.00 0.76
CA GLU A 77 20.77 1.78 1.99
C GLU A 77 19.43 2.09 2.65
N ASN A 78 18.40 2.46 1.88
CA ASN A 78 17.05 2.73 2.39
C ASN A 78 16.42 1.47 2.99
N LEU A 79 16.55 0.33 2.31
CA LEU A 79 16.07 -0.96 2.82
C LEU A 79 16.81 -1.37 4.09
N ARG A 80 18.13 -1.19 4.13
CA ARG A 80 18.91 -1.44 5.35
C ARG A 80 18.42 -0.58 6.53
N ARG A 81 18.15 0.72 6.30
CA ARG A 81 17.61 1.63 7.32
C ARG A 81 16.22 1.24 7.78
N ALA A 82 15.42 0.68 6.90
CA ALA A 82 14.07 0.21 7.24
C ALA A 82 14.10 -0.78 8.40
N GLY A 83 15.14 -1.62 8.50
CA GLY A 83 15.33 -2.56 9.61
C GLY A 83 15.39 -1.89 10.99
N ASP A 84 15.85 -0.64 11.09
CA ASP A 84 15.92 0.10 12.36
C ASP A 84 14.52 0.40 12.96
N LEU A 85 13.45 0.30 12.15
CA LEU A 85 12.06 0.46 12.59
C LEU A 85 11.42 -0.87 13.03
N ALA A 86 12.12 -2.00 12.93
CA ALA A 86 11.62 -3.35 13.19
C ALA A 86 10.27 -3.63 12.48
N PRO A 87 10.18 -3.41 11.15
CA PRO A 87 8.93 -3.55 10.42
C PRO A 87 8.54 -5.01 10.26
N ILE A 88 7.24 -5.28 10.05
CA ILE A 88 6.77 -6.63 9.69
C ILE A 88 6.88 -6.91 8.19
N LEU A 89 6.97 -5.89 7.37
CA LEU A 89 7.27 -5.90 5.94
C LEU A 89 7.76 -4.52 5.51
N VAL A 90 8.35 -4.44 4.33
CA VAL A 90 8.71 -3.17 3.69
C VAL A 90 7.89 -3.00 2.42
N ASN A 91 7.19 -1.88 2.28
CA ASN A 91 6.59 -1.45 1.02
C ASN A 91 7.61 -0.61 0.24
N SER A 92 7.81 -0.89 -1.05
CA SER A 92 8.85 -0.25 -1.86
C SER A 92 8.30 0.33 -3.16
N HIS A 93 8.52 1.63 -3.35
CA HIS A 93 8.44 2.29 -4.64
C HIS A 93 9.71 1.99 -5.45
N THR A 94 9.68 0.96 -6.28
CA THR A 94 10.86 0.47 -6.99
C THR A 94 10.89 0.96 -8.44
N GLY A 95 12.02 1.55 -8.85
CA GLY A 95 12.27 1.98 -10.21
C GLY A 95 11.27 3.02 -10.73
N ARG A 96 11.19 3.15 -12.06
CA ARG A 96 10.28 4.06 -12.74
C ARG A 96 9.54 3.33 -13.88
N ASP A 97 8.35 3.80 -14.19
CA ASP A 97 7.46 3.26 -15.22
C ASP A 97 8.06 3.24 -16.64
N PHE A 98 8.97 4.17 -16.93
CA PHE A 98 9.65 4.28 -18.23
C PHE A 98 11.04 3.59 -18.27
N TRP A 99 11.48 2.95 -17.20
CA TRP A 99 12.76 2.24 -17.20
C TRP A 99 12.64 0.85 -17.83
N PRO A 100 13.61 0.45 -18.68
CA PRO A 100 13.62 -0.87 -19.25
C PRO A 100 13.94 -1.95 -18.19
N SER A 101 13.61 -3.19 -18.50
CA SER A 101 13.71 -4.31 -17.53
C SER A 101 15.15 -4.59 -17.07
N ASP A 102 16.14 -4.39 -17.93
CA ASP A 102 17.57 -4.54 -17.56
C ASP A 102 18.04 -3.52 -16.51
N ARG A 103 17.28 -2.42 -16.34
CA ARG A 103 17.47 -1.47 -15.26
C ARG A 103 16.65 -1.80 -14.02
N ILE A 104 15.47 -2.41 -14.17
CA ILE A 104 14.59 -2.78 -13.07
C ILE A 104 15.06 -4.07 -12.38
N ASP A 105 15.42 -5.11 -13.14
CA ASP A 105 15.76 -6.41 -12.59
C ASP A 105 16.89 -6.36 -11.52
N PRO A 106 17.98 -5.57 -11.67
CA PRO A 106 18.96 -5.39 -10.61
C PRO A 106 18.43 -4.73 -9.32
N LEU A 107 17.34 -3.94 -9.39
CA LEU A 107 16.71 -3.37 -8.19
C LEU A 107 15.87 -4.43 -7.46
N LEU A 108 15.25 -5.33 -8.20
CA LEU A 108 14.53 -6.47 -7.63
C LEU A 108 15.50 -7.43 -6.92
N ASP A 109 16.70 -7.62 -7.48
CA ASP A 109 17.77 -8.41 -6.83
C ASP A 109 18.22 -7.77 -5.52
N VAL A 110 18.42 -6.44 -5.48
CA VAL A 110 18.72 -5.69 -4.24
C VAL A 110 17.61 -5.86 -3.20
N ALA A 111 16.35 -5.83 -3.61
CA ALA A 111 15.23 -6.01 -2.70
C ALA A 111 15.22 -7.44 -2.11
N LEU A 112 15.45 -8.47 -2.93
CA LEU A 112 15.53 -9.86 -2.49
C LEU A 112 16.72 -10.12 -1.54
N GLU A 113 17.88 -9.50 -1.81
CA GLU A 113 19.01 -9.54 -0.90
C GLU A 113 18.68 -8.89 0.45
N ALA A 114 17.94 -7.77 0.41
CA ALA A 114 17.51 -7.09 1.64
C ALA A 114 16.51 -7.93 2.44
N GLU A 115 15.58 -8.65 1.81
CA GLU A 115 14.68 -9.60 2.49
C GLU A 115 15.46 -10.63 3.30
N ALA A 116 16.51 -11.22 2.69
CA ALA A 116 17.33 -12.23 3.36
C ALA A 116 18.05 -11.67 4.60
N VAL A 117 18.42 -10.39 4.57
CA VAL A 117 19.11 -9.71 5.69
C VAL A 117 18.13 -9.26 6.76
N LEU A 118 16.99 -8.70 6.36
CA LEU A 118 15.98 -8.14 7.26
C LEU A 118 15.11 -9.22 7.92
N GLY A 119 14.95 -10.37 7.24
CA GLY A 119 14.04 -11.43 7.67
C GLY A 119 12.57 -11.09 7.49
N VAL A 120 12.25 -10.07 6.66
CA VAL A 120 10.88 -9.64 6.32
C VAL A 120 10.75 -9.41 4.82
N GLU A 121 9.53 -9.54 4.29
CA GLU A 121 9.25 -9.35 2.86
C GLU A 121 9.45 -7.89 2.44
N VAL A 122 10.04 -7.67 1.25
CA VAL A 122 10.05 -6.39 0.55
C VAL A 122 9.07 -6.46 -0.61
N LEU A 123 7.97 -5.75 -0.49
CA LEU A 123 6.88 -5.75 -1.46
C LEU A 123 7.00 -4.56 -2.40
N HIS A 124 6.61 -4.75 -3.66
CA HIS A 124 6.69 -3.70 -4.68
C HIS A 124 5.30 -3.15 -4.96
N GLU A 125 5.12 -1.84 -4.76
CA GLU A 125 3.83 -1.21 -4.91
C GLU A 125 3.42 -1.01 -6.36
N THR A 126 2.19 -1.40 -6.69
CA THR A 126 1.54 -1.14 -7.98
C THR A 126 1.19 0.35 -8.10
N HIS A 127 2.19 1.16 -8.43
CA HIS A 127 2.07 2.61 -8.49
C HIS A 127 2.32 3.15 -9.91
N ARG A 128 1.50 4.10 -10.38
CA ARG A 128 1.51 4.67 -11.75
C ARG A 128 2.84 5.27 -12.23
N SER A 129 3.77 5.57 -11.33
CA SER A 129 5.09 6.09 -11.67
C SER A 129 6.23 5.11 -11.36
N ARG A 130 5.90 3.85 -11.03
CA ARG A 130 6.87 2.79 -10.68
C ARG A 130 6.83 1.66 -11.70
N PHE A 131 7.78 0.72 -11.62
CA PHE A 131 7.86 -0.33 -12.64
C PHE A 131 6.57 -1.16 -12.77
N PRO A 132 5.84 -1.49 -11.67
CA PRO A 132 4.60 -2.26 -11.79
C PRO A 132 3.38 -1.33 -11.97
N TYR A 133 3.47 -0.38 -12.92
CA TYR A 133 2.45 0.65 -13.14
C TYR A 133 1.17 0.17 -13.83
N SER A 134 1.18 -1.02 -14.44
CA SER A 134 0.02 -1.60 -15.11
C SER A 134 0.00 -3.12 -14.99
N ALA A 135 -1.18 -3.74 -15.10
CA ALA A 135 -1.36 -5.18 -15.02
C ALA A 135 -0.51 -5.92 -16.08
N ALA A 136 -0.52 -5.45 -17.33
CA ALA A 136 0.21 -6.09 -18.42
C ALA A 136 1.73 -6.07 -18.22
N VAL A 137 2.30 -4.94 -17.82
CA VAL A 137 3.73 -4.84 -17.52
C VAL A 137 4.10 -5.71 -16.34
N THR A 138 3.30 -5.67 -15.28
CA THR A 138 3.55 -6.43 -14.05
C THR A 138 3.49 -7.93 -14.30
N ALA A 139 2.57 -8.42 -15.11
CA ALA A 139 2.44 -9.84 -15.45
C ALA A 139 3.76 -10.40 -16.04
N GLY A 140 4.41 -9.67 -16.95
CA GLY A 140 5.71 -10.09 -17.50
C GLY A 140 6.83 -10.18 -16.47
N TYR A 141 6.75 -9.40 -15.38
CA TYR A 141 7.67 -9.56 -14.23
C TYR A 141 7.28 -10.77 -13.36
N LEU A 142 6.00 -10.97 -13.08
CA LEU A 142 5.53 -12.09 -12.27
C LEU A 142 5.84 -13.45 -12.90
N GLU A 143 5.83 -13.55 -14.23
CA GLU A 143 6.20 -14.77 -14.97
C GLU A 143 7.66 -15.16 -14.78
N ARG A 144 8.58 -14.19 -14.90
CA ARG A 144 10.03 -14.46 -14.83
C ARG A 144 10.62 -14.35 -13.43
N ARG A 145 9.88 -13.74 -12.46
CA ARG A 145 10.31 -13.54 -11.07
C ARG A 145 9.31 -14.20 -10.10
N PRO A 146 9.43 -15.51 -9.86
CA PRO A 146 8.55 -16.22 -8.92
C PRO A 146 8.69 -15.73 -7.47
N ASP A 147 9.77 -15.06 -7.13
CA ASP A 147 10.08 -14.39 -5.87
C ASP A 147 9.32 -13.06 -5.68
N LEU A 148 8.89 -12.40 -6.78
CA LEU A 148 8.27 -11.08 -6.74
C LEU A 148 6.95 -11.08 -5.96
N ARG A 149 6.81 -10.14 -5.03
CA ARG A 149 5.59 -9.89 -4.22
C ARG A 149 5.17 -8.44 -4.34
N LEU A 150 3.88 -8.19 -4.24
CA LEU A 150 3.28 -6.89 -4.48
C LEU A 150 2.62 -6.31 -3.22
N THR A 151 2.70 -4.99 -3.11
CA THR A 151 1.71 -4.18 -2.43
C THR A 151 0.68 -3.74 -3.46
N ALA A 152 -0.58 -4.15 -3.30
CA ALA A 152 -1.63 -3.84 -4.25
C ALA A 152 -2.26 -2.47 -3.95
N ASP A 153 -1.84 -1.43 -4.67
CA ASP A 153 -2.63 -0.20 -4.86
C ASP A 153 -3.22 -0.19 -6.28
N LEU A 154 -4.36 -0.84 -6.43
CA LEU A 154 -5.00 -1.02 -7.74
C LEU A 154 -5.72 0.24 -8.23
N SER A 155 -5.86 1.25 -7.38
CA SER A 155 -6.39 2.56 -7.76
C SER A 155 -5.54 3.20 -8.86
N HIS A 156 -4.22 2.99 -8.83
CA HIS A 156 -3.31 3.44 -9.85
C HIS A 156 -3.52 2.73 -11.19
N TRP A 157 -3.74 1.41 -11.15
CA TRP A 157 -3.98 0.64 -12.37
C TRP A 157 -5.31 1.01 -13.02
N ALA A 158 -6.37 1.22 -12.23
CA ALA A 158 -7.65 1.69 -12.76
C ALA A 158 -7.50 3.01 -13.52
N CYS A 159 -6.74 3.96 -12.97
CA CYS A 159 -6.47 5.24 -13.59
C CYS A 159 -5.57 5.12 -14.84
N VAL A 160 -4.53 4.28 -14.80
CA VAL A 160 -3.61 4.08 -15.93
C VAL A 160 -4.28 3.37 -17.10
N SER A 161 -5.15 2.39 -16.81
CA SER A 161 -5.86 1.62 -17.83
C SER A 161 -7.14 2.30 -18.34
N GLU A 162 -7.58 3.39 -17.68
CA GLU A 162 -8.86 4.07 -17.93
C GLU A 162 -10.08 3.11 -17.84
N THR A 163 -9.95 2.04 -17.05
CA THR A 163 -11.00 1.03 -16.79
C THR A 163 -10.95 0.58 -15.34
N LEU A 164 -11.92 -0.23 -14.90
CA LEU A 164 -11.83 -0.96 -13.63
C LEU A 164 -11.27 -2.39 -13.84
N LEU A 165 -10.39 -2.57 -14.82
CA LEU A 165 -9.65 -3.79 -15.14
C LEU A 165 -10.55 -5.00 -15.51
N GLU A 166 -11.81 -4.77 -15.85
CA GLU A 166 -12.76 -5.81 -16.25
C GLU A 166 -12.38 -6.53 -17.54
N ASP A 167 -11.58 -5.88 -18.39
CA ASP A 167 -11.02 -6.39 -19.64
C ASP A 167 -9.63 -7.07 -19.46
N GLN A 168 -9.09 -7.11 -18.23
CA GLN A 168 -7.77 -7.62 -17.89
C GLN A 168 -7.82 -8.67 -16.76
N ALA A 169 -8.89 -9.46 -16.69
CA ALA A 169 -9.21 -10.33 -15.56
C ALA A 169 -8.07 -11.32 -15.21
N ASP A 170 -7.45 -11.98 -16.20
CA ASP A 170 -6.38 -12.95 -15.98
C ASP A 170 -5.10 -12.28 -15.45
N LEU A 171 -4.75 -11.10 -15.99
CA LEU A 171 -3.59 -10.33 -15.55
C LEU A 171 -3.78 -9.82 -14.12
N LEU A 172 -4.99 -9.36 -13.82
CA LEU A 172 -5.37 -8.90 -12.50
C LEU A 172 -5.30 -10.07 -11.50
N ASP A 173 -5.87 -11.24 -11.81
CA ASP A 173 -5.88 -12.39 -10.91
C ASP A 173 -4.45 -12.85 -10.56
N ALA A 174 -3.57 -12.91 -11.56
CA ALA A 174 -2.16 -13.22 -11.34
C ALA A 174 -1.49 -12.26 -10.35
N ALA A 175 -1.80 -10.95 -10.44
CA ALA A 175 -1.26 -9.96 -9.52
C ALA A 175 -1.88 -10.04 -8.12
N LEU A 176 -3.20 -10.27 -8.02
CA LEU A 176 -3.89 -10.45 -6.73
C LEU A 176 -3.31 -11.64 -5.96
N GLY A 177 -3.02 -12.76 -6.66
CA GLY A 177 -2.40 -13.95 -6.08
C GLY A 177 -0.95 -13.74 -5.60
N ARG A 178 -0.32 -12.62 -5.94
CA ARG A 178 1.04 -12.25 -5.53
C ARG A 178 1.07 -11.02 -4.63
N SER A 179 -0.09 -10.51 -4.23
CA SER A 179 -0.23 -9.36 -3.35
C SER A 179 -0.26 -9.81 -1.89
N HIS A 180 0.74 -9.39 -1.12
CA HIS A 180 0.87 -9.74 0.30
C HIS A 180 0.51 -8.59 1.23
N HIS A 181 0.35 -7.40 0.68
CA HIS A 181 -0.15 -6.20 1.34
C HIS A 181 -1.07 -5.44 0.39
N THR A 182 -1.95 -4.59 0.89
CA THR A 182 -2.81 -3.77 0.05
C THR A 182 -3.04 -2.37 0.63
N HIS A 183 -3.10 -1.40 -0.26
CA HIS A 183 -3.54 -0.05 0.05
C HIS A 183 -5.04 0.07 -0.19
N LEU A 184 -5.74 0.61 0.80
CA LEU A 184 -7.15 0.94 0.73
C LEU A 184 -7.30 2.35 0.17
N ARG A 185 -7.26 2.44 -1.13
CA ARG A 185 -7.58 3.64 -1.90
C ARG A 185 -8.52 3.28 -3.02
N VAL A 186 -9.61 4.04 -3.16
CA VAL A 186 -10.55 3.86 -4.26
C VAL A 186 -10.18 4.82 -5.38
N GLY A 187 -9.81 4.27 -6.52
CA GLY A 187 -9.58 4.99 -7.76
C GLY A 187 -10.75 4.86 -8.73
N SER A 188 -10.66 5.53 -9.84
CA SER A 188 -11.58 5.43 -10.97
C SER A 188 -10.81 5.39 -12.28
N ALA A 189 -11.49 5.17 -13.39
CA ALA A 189 -10.91 5.23 -14.72
C ALA A 189 -10.25 6.60 -15.05
N GLN A 190 -10.48 7.64 -14.27
CA GLN A 190 -9.97 8.99 -14.56
C GLN A 190 -9.06 9.54 -13.46
N THR A 191 -9.04 8.93 -12.28
CA THR A 191 -8.25 9.42 -11.15
C THR A 191 -7.82 8.27 -10.24
N ALA A 192 -6.60 8.35 -9.72
CA ALA A 192 -6.10 7.37 -8.75
C ALA A 192 -6.77 7.49 -7.37
N GLN A 193 -7.50 8.55 -7.10
CA GLN A 193 -8.24 8.70 -5.86
C GLN A 193 -9.56 9.45 -6.11
N VAL A 194 -10.68 8.84 -5.69
CA VAL A 194 -11.97 9.54 -5.65
C VAL A 194 -12.02 10.44 -4.40
N PRO A 195 -12.71 11.60 -4.45
CA PRO A 195 -12.75 12.54 -3.33
C PRO A 195 -13.40 11.98 -2.07
N ASP A 196 -14.44 11.15 -2.23
CA ASP A 196 -15.24 10.58 -1.15
C ASP A 196 -15.74 9.18 -1.55
N PRO A 197 -15.05 8.10 -1.14
CA PRO A 197 -15.47 6.75 -1.47
C PRO A 197 -16.84 6.36 -0.88
N ALA A 198 -17.34 7.07 0.13
CA ALA A 198 -18.67 6.83 0.70
C ALA A 198 -19.80 7.40 -0.16
N HIS A 199 -19.50 8.35 -1.05
CA HIS A 199 -20.53 9.01 -1.85
C HIS A 199 -21.13 8.05 -2.88
N PRO A 200 -22.49 7.98 -3.04
CA PRO A 200 -23.18 7.03 -3.93
C PRO A 200 -22.70 7.04 -5.39
N ARG A 201 -22.18 8.18 -5.87
CA ARG A 201 -21.59 8.32 -7.21
C ARG A 201 -20.46 7.32 -7.46
N TRP A 202 -19.69 6.95 -6.41
CA TRP A 202 -18.51 6.08 -6.49
C TRP A 202 -18.78 4.64 -6.05
N ARG A 203 -20.09 4.27 -5.99
CA ARG A 203 -20.48 2.94 -5.51
C ARG A 203 -19.87 1.81 -6.33
N ARG A 204 -19.84 1.95 -7.66
CA ARG A 204 -19.25 0.93 -8.54
C ARG A 204 -17.75 0.78 -8.30
N GLU A 205 -17.03 1.89 -8.22
CA GLU A 205 -15.59 1.91 -7.95
C GLU A 205 -15.29 1.30 -6.59
N LEU A 206 -16.01 1.69 -5.55
CA LEU A 206 -15.87 1.13 -4.21
C LEU A 206 -16.13 -0.38 -4.19
N ASP A 207 -17.27 -0.83 -4.72
CA ASP A 207 -17.63 -2.25 -4.73
C ASP A 207 -16.60 -3.10 -5.50
N THR A 208 -16.06 -2.57 -6.59
CA THR A 208 -14.99 -3.23 -7.36
C THR A 208 -13.69 -3.34 -6.56
N HIS A 209 -13.26 -2.28 -5.88
CA HIS A 209 -12.06 -2.32 -5.04
C HIS A 209 -12.23 -3.28 -3.85
N VAL A 210 -13.41 -3.29 -3.22
CA VAL A 210 -13.74 -4.25 -2.15
C VAL A 210 -13.67 -5.69 -2.66
N ASP A 211 -14.12 -5.97 -3.89
CA ASP A 211 -13.98 -7.29 -4.50
C ASP A 211 -12.52 -7.69 -4.70
N TRP A 212 -11.66 -6.79 -5.19
CA TRP A 212 -10.23 -7.06 -5.31
C TRP A 212 -9.58 -7.35 -3.96
N TRP A 213 -9.87 -6.58 -2.92
CA TRP A 213 -9.35 -6.81 -1.57
C TRP A 213 -9.83 -8.13 -0.98
N ARG A 214 -11.08 -8.53 -1.26
CA ARG A 214 -11.63 -9.86 -0.90
C ARG A 214 -10.85 -10.98 -1.57
N ARG A 215 -10.58 -10.87 -2.87
CA ARG A 215 -9.81 -11.87 -3.62
C ARG A 215 -8.37 -11.98 -3.11
N ILE A 216 -7.70 -10.87 -2.76
CA ILE A 216 -6.38 -10.90 -2.10
C ILE A 216 -6.47 -11.65 -0.77
N ARG A 217 -7.45 -11.36 0.07
CA ARG A 217 -7.69 -12.09 1.33
C ARG A 217 -7.82 -13.59 1.09
N ASP A 218 -8.59 -13.99 0.08
CA ASP A 218 -8.86 -15.38 -0.22
C ASP A 218 -7.60 -16.10 -0.75
N HIS A 219 -6.78 -15.44 -1.59
CA HIS A 219 -5.47 -15.95 -2.01
C HIS A 219 -4.51 -16.12 -0.83
N LEU A 220 -4.43 -15.14 0.07
CA LEU A 220 -3.60 -15.22 1.28
C LEU A 220 -4.05 -16.35 2.19
N GLY A 221 -5.38 -16.54 2.36
CA GLY A 221 -5.95 -17.64 3.13
C GLY A 221 -5.63 -19.00 2.53
N ALA A 222 -5.76 -19.15 1.21
CA ALA A 222 -5.41 -20.38 0.50
C ALA A 222 -3.90 -20.69 0.60
N ALA A 223 -3.05 -19.68 0.72
CA ALA A 223 -1.61 -19.81 0.97
C ALA A 223 -1.26 -20.07 2.45
N GLY A 224 -2.25 -20.20 3.34
CA GLY A 224 -2.05 -20.48 4.77
C GLY A 224 -1.63 -19.28 5.60
N ARG A 225 -1.79 -18.05 5.09
CA ARG A 225 -1.52 -16.84 5.86
C ARG A 225 -2.59 -16.63 6.93
N GLU A 226 -2.17 -16.32 8.14
CA GLU A 226 -3.08 -16.09 9.28
C GLU A 226 -3.63 -14.65 9.34
N SER A 227 -2.95 -13.71 8.70
CA SER A 227 -3.32 -12.29 8.68
C SER A 227 -3.15 -11.66 7.30
N MET A 228 -3.94 -10.60 7.06
CA MET A 228 -3.82 -9.68 5.93
C MET A 228 -3.58 -8.28 6.46
N THR A 229 -2.62 -7.57 5.87
CA THR A 229 -2.31 -6.18 6.20
C THR A 229 -2.93 -5.23 5.18
N LEU A 230 -3.57 -4.14 5.67
CA LEU A 230 -4.31 -3.18 4.86
C LEU A 230 -3.96 -1.76 5.32
N THR A 231 -3.36 -0.95 4.48
CA THR A 231 -3.09 0.46 4.79
C THR A 231 -4.18 1.36 4.23
N CYS A 232 -4.83 2.13 5.10
CA CYS A 232 -5.80 3.15 4.71
C CYS A 232 -5.05 4.35 4.13
N GLU A 233 -5.23 4.61 2.83
CA GLU A 233 -4.35 5.52 2.10
C GLU A 233 -5.10 6.55 1.23
N VAL A 234 -6.28 6.99 1.67
CA VAL A 234 -6.86 8.21 1.12
C VAL A 234 -5.95 9.37 1.51
N GLY A 235 -5.33 10.01 0.52
CA GLY A 235 -4.29 11.02 0.74
C GLY A 235 -4.80 12.47 0.69
N PRO A 236 -3.99 13.40 1.25
CA PRO A 236 -4.26 14.84 1.16
C PRO A 236 -4.04 15.36 -0.27
N PRO A 237 -4.25 16.67 -0.52
CA PRO A 237 -3.81 17.27 -1.79
C PRO A 237 -2.32 16.98 -2.07
N PRO A 238 -1.94 16.70 -3.34
CA PRO A 238 -2.73 16.86 -4.57
C PRO A 238 -3.61 15.64 -4.95
N TYR A 239 -3.61 14.54 -4.20
CA TYR A 239 -4.51 13.40 -4.48
C TYR A 239 -5.95 13.75 -4.14
N MET A 240 -6.18 14.43 -3.00
CA MET A 240 -7.48 15.02 -2.69
C MET A 240 -7.69 16.26 -3.55
N PRO A 241 -8.73 16.30 -4.39
CA PRO A 241 -9.08 17.51 -5.13
C PRO A 241 -9.39 18.66 -4.19
N VAL A 242 -9.09 19.86 -4.63
CA VAL A 242 -9.39 21.10 -3.91
C VAL A 242 -10.45 21.91 -4.66
N ASP A 243 -11.18 22.73 -3.93
CA ASP A 243 -12.05 23.72 -4.54
C ASP A 243 -11.22 24.85 -5.15
N ASP A 244 -11.40 25.13 -6.43
CA ASP A 244 -10.60 26.08 -7.21
C ASP A 244 -10.66 27.53 -6.68
N ARG A 245 -11.67 27.89 -5.89
CA ARG A 245 -11.86 29.23 -5.37
C ARG A 245 -11.26 29.41 -3.98
N SER A 246 -11.49 28.42 -3.11
CA SER A 246 -11.06 28.51 -1.72
C SER A 246 -9.73 27.81 -1.46
N GLY A 247 -9.31 26.89 -2.34
CA GLY A 247 -8.15 26.01 -2.12
C GLY A 247 -8.41 24.93 -1.05
N ALA A 248 -9.64 24.84 -0.53
CA ALA A 248 -9.97 23.86 0.50
C ALA A 248 -10.06 22.43 -0.11
N PRO A 249 -9.57 21.39 0.59
CA PRO A 249 -9.81 20.01 0.19
C PRO A 249 -11.31 19.70 0.08
N GLN A 250 -11.71 18.89 -0.91
CA GLN A 250 -13.12 18.54 -1.11
C GLN A 250 -13.68 17.65 0.01
N SER A 251 -12.81 16.91 0.71
CA SER A 251 -13.18 16.14 1.88
C SER A 251 -12.02 16.00 2.87
N ASP A 252 -12.33 15.56 4.08
CA ASP A 252 -11.34 15.25 5.11
C ASP A 252 -10.79 13.82 4.89
N PHE A 253 -9.55 13.71 4.43
CA PHE A 253 -8.89 12.43 4.15
C PHE A 253 -8.75 11.54 5.40
N ARG A 254 -8.60 12.12 6.61
CA ARG A 254 -8.53 11.35 7.85
C ARG A 254 -9.87 10.69 8.17
N ALA A 255 -10.96 11.44 8.07
CA ALA A 255 -12.31 10.91 8.23
C ALA A 255 -12.64 9.84 7.17
N GLN A 256 -12.21 10.05 5.91
CA GLN A 256 -12.39 9.07 4.83
C GLN A 256 -11.63 7.77 5.11
N ASN A 257 -10.40 7.85 5.61
CA ASN A 257 -9.61 6.66 5.98
C ASN A 257 -10.26 5.86 7.12
N VAL A 258 -10.81 6.53 8.14
CA VAL A 258 -11.54 5.87 9.23
C VAL A 258 -12.80 5.19 8.69
N TRP A 259 -13.59 5.89 7.87
CA TRP A 259 -14.79 5.33 7.26
C TRP A 259 -14.46 4.12 6.38
N LEU A 260 -13.46 4.22 5.52
CA LEU A 260 -13.06 3.15 4.60
C LEU A 260 -12.57 1.92 5.37
N ARG A 261 -11.81 2.11 6.44
CA ARG A 261 -11.41 1.02 7.35
C ARG A 261 -12.59 0.24 7.88
N GLU A 262 -13.58 0.94 8.45
CA GLU A 262 -14.76 0.29 9.04
C GLU A 262 -15.62 -0.39 7.96
N HIS A 263 -15.78 0.24 6.81
CA HIS A 263 -16.50 -0.33 5.68
C HIS A 263 -15.84 -1.63 5.18
N VAL A 264 -14.52 -1.61 4.98
CA VAL A 264 -13.77 -2.78 4.50
C VAL A 264 -13.72 -3.89 5.55
N ARG A 265 -13.56 -3.53 6.84
CA ARG A 265 -13.65 -4.50 7.94
C ARG A 265 -14.98 -5.25 7.89
N ALA A 266 -16.09 -4.53 7.84
CA ALA A 266 -17.41 -5.14 7.77
C ALA A 266 -17.61 -6.00 6.52
N ALA A 267 -17.13 -5.53 5.35
CA ALA A 267 -17.26 -6.25 4.09
C ALA A 267 -16.43 -7.54 4.03
N LEU A 268 -15.22 -7.54 4.62
CA LEU A 268 -14.34 -8.70 4.62
C LEU A 268 -14.63 -9.68 5.77
N ASP A 269 -15.18 -9.24 6.91
CA ASP A 269 -15.56 -10.11 8.02
C ASP A 269 -16.89 -10.84 7.75
N ALA A 270 -17.83 -10.25 7.02
CA ALA A 270 -19.14 -10.83 6.73
C ALA A 270 -19.06 -12.19 6.01
N ASP A 271 -18.04 -12.40 5.20
CA ASP A 271 -17.82 -13.64 4.44
C ASP A 271 -17.15 -14.75 5.27
N GLY A 272 -16.66 -14.44 6.47
CA GLY A 272 -15.99 -15.39 7.39
C GLY A 272 -16.94 -16.16 8.31
N GLN A 273 -18.23 -15.86 8.32
CA GLN A 273 -19.23 -16.65 9.06
C GLN A 273 -19.74 -17.80 8.17
N PRO A 274 -19.55 -19.07 8.54
CA PRO A 274 -20.21 -20.17 7.82
C PRO A 274 -21.72 -19.94 7.91
N GLY A 275 -22.38 -19.94 6.75
CA GLY A 275 -23.77 -19.59 6.60
C GLY A 275 -24.65 -20.17 7.70
N SER A 276 -25.31 -19.31 8.45
CA SER A 276 -26.51 -19.61 9.20
C SER A 276 -27.57 -19.97 8.17
N SER A 277 -27.66 -21.25 7.85
CA SER A 277 -28.83 -21.80 7.18
C SER A 277 -30.02 -21.47 8.07
N ALA A 278 -30.79 -20.47 7.66
CA ALA A 278 -32.09 -20.22 8.23
C ALA A 278 -33.02 -21.41 7.97
N PRO A 279 -33.92 -21.75 8.90
CA PRO A 279 -34.80 -22.88 8.85
C PRO A 279 -35.86 -22.81 7.76
#